data_f55434ff28653b3128de5fc0d0216a54
#
_entry.id   f55434ff28653b3128de5fc0d0216a54
#
_cell.length_a   1.000
_cell.length_b   1.000
_cell.length_c   1.000
_cell.angle_alpha   90.00
_cell.angle_beta   90.00
_cell.angle_gamma   90.00
#
_symmetry.space_group_name_H-M   'P 1'
#
loop_
_entity.id
_entity.type
_entity.pdbx_description
1 polymer ?
#
loop_
_entity_poly.entity_id
_entity_poly.type
_entity_poly.pdbx_seq_one_letter_code
_entity_poly.pdbx_strand_id
1 'polypeptide(L)'
;KFKKLSGGGYFKIINQSVPAALKNLGYSEKESEAIIKYATDSASFAGAPFINHQSLSEKGFIADEIKRLDAAALTAFEIGFVFNKYTLGEECLQRLGFTPEQYNDFEWSLLEALGYTDEQIEAANDYVCGTMMLEGAPLLKEEHLPVFDCANKCGAKGQRYIHAHGH
;
A
#
# COMPACT_ATOMS: atom_id res chain seq x y z
N LYS A 1 11.42 0.98 4.24
CA LYS A 1 11.95 1.37 5.56
C LYS A 1 11.01 2.37 6.22
N PHE A 2 10.74 2.19 7.51
CA PHE A 2 9.89 3.09 8.29
C PHE A 2 10.74 3.99 9.19
N LYS A 3 10.36 5.25 9.27
CA LYS A 3 10.94 6.20 10.22
C LYS A 3 9.83 6.68 11.17
N LYS A 4 10.03 6.50 12.46
CA LYS A 4 9.12 7.02 13.48
C LYS A 4 9.28 8.54 13.57
N LEU A 5 8.17 9.25 13.54
CA LEU A 5 8.15 10.70 13.72
C LEU A 5 8.13 11.06 15.21
N SER A 6 8.76 12.15 15.58
CA SER A 6 8.84 12.63 16.97
C SER A 6 7.48 13.04 17.57
N GLY A 7 6.46 13.23 16.73
CA GLY A 7 5.08 13.52 17.14
C GLY A 7 4.15 12.31 17.15
N GLY A 8 4.68 11.09 16.94
CA GLY A 8 3.89 9.86 16.72
C GLY A 8 3.61 9.63 15.24
N GLY A 9 3.36 8.37 14.88
CA GLY A 9 3.20 7.94 13.49
C GLY A 9 4.49 7.45 12.83
N TYR A 10 4.32 6.82 11.67
CA TYR A 10 5.42 6.25 10.89
C TYR A 10 5.42 6.86 9.49
N PHE A 11 6.61 7.14 8.99
CA PHE A 11 6.82 7.61 7.64
C PHE A 11 7.50 6.52 6.83
N LYS A 12 6.91 6.17 5.68
CA LYS A 12 7.49 5.19 4.75
C LYS A 12 8.53 5.89 3.89
N ILE A 13 9.75 5.38 3.87
CA ILE A 13 10.82 5.90 3.02
C ILE A 13 11.51 4.76 2.30
N ILE A 14 11.81 4.98 1.04
CA ILE A 14 12.74 4.10 0.32
C ILE A 14 14.16 4.33 0.86
N ASN A 15 15.00 3.32 0.78
CA ASN A 15 16.42 3.50 1.08
C ASN A 15 17.01 4.49 0.09
N GLN A 16 17.63 5.55 0.57
CA GLN A 16 18.17 6.62 -0.26
C GLN A 16 19.32 6.16 -1.19
N SER A 17 19.91 4.99 -0.94
CA SER A 17 20.85 4.38 -1.87
C SER A 17 20.21 3.81 -3.14
N VAL A 18 18.89 3.54 -3.13
CA VAL A 18 18.19 2.96 -4.28
C VAL A 18 18.22 3.87 -5.51
N PRO A 19 17.88 5.17 -5.45
CA PRO A 19 18.00 6.06 -6.61
C PRO A 19 19.42 6.11 -7.18
N ALA A 20 20.43 6.16 -6.32
CA ALA A 20 21.83 6.16 -6.75
C ALA A 20 22.22 4.84 -7.43
N ALA A 21 21.77 3.71 -6.88
CA ALA A 21 22.03 2.39 -7.45
C ALA A 21 21.36 2.25 -8.83
N LEU A 22 20.11 2.66 -8.99
CA LEU A 22 19.40 2.64 -10.27
C LEU A 22 20.13 3.48 -11.33
N LYS A 23 20.57 4.67 -10.97
CA LYS A 23 21.36 5.54 -11.85
C LYS A 23 22.67 4.87 -12.27
N ASN A 24 23.38 4.24 -11.33
CA ASN A 24 24.64 3.54 -11.61
C ASN A 24 24.44 2.29 -12.48
N LEU A 25 23.28 1.65 -12.41
CA LEU A 25 22.87 0.54 -13.27
C LEU A 25 22.40 0.98 -14.67
N GLY A 26 22.36 2.30 -14.93
CA GLY A 26 22.05 2.87 -16.25
C GLY A 26 20.56 3.11 -16.51
N TYR A 27 19.71 3.08 -15.47
CA TYR A 27 18.29 3.47 -15.61
C TYR A 27 18.15 4.97 -15.80
N SER A 28 17.27 5.36 -16.71
CA SER A 28 16.86 6.76 -16.88
C SER A 28 16.09 7.27 -15.65
N GLU A 29 15.95 8.57 -15.53
CA GLU A 29 15.19 9.20 -14.46
C GLU A 29 13.75 8.69 -14.42
N LYS A 30 13.07 8.62 -15.57
CA LYS A 30 11.69 8.10 -15.68
C LYS A 30 11.55 6.64 -15.28
N GLU A 31 12.49 5.80 -15.67
CA GLU A 31 12.50 4.39 -15.27
C GLU A 31 12.75 4.26 -13.76
N SER A 32 13.68 5.03 -13.24
CA SER A 32 13.98 5.06 -11.79
C SER A 32 12.75 5.51 -10.97
N GLU A 33 12.05 6.55 -11.42
CA GLU A 33 10.81 7.00 -10.78
C GLU A 33 9.72 5.94 -10.81
N ALA A 34 9.54 5.23 -11.92
CA ALA A 34 8.55 4.15 -12.02
C ALA A 34 8.87 2.98 -11.08
N ILE A 35 10.15 2.59 -10.99
CA ILE A 35 10.63 1.53 -10.09
C ILE A 35 10.44 1.95 -8.63
N ILE A 36 10.79 3.18 -8.29
CA ILE A 36 10.64 3.71 -6.93
C ILE A 36 9.17 3.80 -6.54
N LYS A 37 8.32 4.27 -7.45
CA LYS A 37 6.88 4.37 -7.23
C LYS A 37 6.22 3.01 -6.95
N TYR A 38 6.69 1.95 -7.59
CA TYR A 38 6.21 0.59 -7.31
C TYR A 38 6.48 0.16 -5.87
N ALA A 39 7.64 0.52 -5.33
CA ALA A 39 8.04 0.17 -3.96
C ALA A 39 7.46 1.11 -2.90
N THR A 40 7.15 2.35 -3.29
CA THR A 40 6.60 3.38 -2.41
C THR A 40 5.08 3.51 -2.59
N ASP A 41 4.43 4.08 -1.60
CA ASP A 41 3.00 4.30 -1.62
C ASP A 41 2.59 5.56 -2.41
N SER A 42 1.35 5.56 -2.87
CA SER A 42 0.66 6.78 -3.33
C SER A 42 -0.01 7.50 -2.16
N ALA A 43 -0.16 6.81 -1.02
CA ALA A 43 -0.80 7.28 0.21
C ALA A 43 -2.20 7.89 -0.02
N SER A 44 -2.87 7.53 -1.11
CA SER A 44 -4.20 8.00 -1.48
C SER A 44 -4.88 7.00 -2.39
N PHE A 45 -6.20 6.93 -2.29
CA PHE A 45 -7.06 6.17 -3.19
C PHE A 45 -7.32 6.89 -4.53
N ALA A 46 -6.86 8.13 -4.70
CA ALA A 46 -6.98 8.86 -5.97
C ALA A 46 -6.23 8.12 -7.08
N GLY A 47 -6.95 7.65 -8.09
CA GLY A 47 -6.38 6.93 -9.23
C GLY A 47 -5.93 5.49 -8.94
N ALA A 48 -6.24 4.95 -7.77
CA ALA A 48 -5.97 3.53 -7.46
C ALA A 48 -6.82 2.60 -8.35
N PRO A 49 -6.30 1.43 -8.71
CA PRO A 49 -7.09 0.46 -9.46
C PRO A 49 -8.24 -0.08 -8.60
N PHE A 50 -9.40 -0.24 -9.19
CA PHE A 50 -10.63 -0.79 -8.61
C PHE A 50 -11.19 -0.05 -7.39
N ILE A 51 -10.38 0.27 -6.38
CA ILE A 51 -10.80 0.92 -5.13
C ILE A 51 -10.27 2.37 -5.15
N ASN A 52 -11.02 3.27 -5.73
CA ASN A 52 -10.67 4.68 -5.89
C ASN A 52 -11.82 5.60 -5.51
N HIS A 53 -11.57 6.90 -5.53
CA HIS A 53 -12.57 7.90 -5.13
C HIS A 53 -13.89 7.75 -5.88
N GLN A 54 -13.85 7.45 -7.18
CA GLN A 54 -15.06 7.30 -7.98
C GLN A 54 -15.82 6.03 -7.58
N SER A 55 -15.14 4.87 -7.54
CA SER A 55 -15.79 3.60 -7.19
C SER A 55 -16.34 3.60 -5.75
N LEU A 56 -15.63 4.26 -4.83
CA LEU A 56 -16.11 4.45 -3.45
C LEU A 56 -17.36 5.33 -3.42
N SER A 57 -17.40 6.43 -4.17
CA SER A 57 -18.60 7.27 -4.29
C SER A 57 -19.78 6.51 -4.88
N GLU A 58 -19.56 5.67 -5.89
CA GLU A 58 -20.57 4.80 -6.50
C GLU A 58 -21.13 3.78 -5.50
N LYS A 59 -20.31 3.33 -4.55
CA LYS A 59 -20.73 2.44 -3.44
C LYS A 59 -21.38 3.18 -2.27
N GLY A 60 -21.54 4.49 -2.35
CA GLY A 60 -22.27 5.30 -1.38
C GLY A 60 -21.41 6.02 -0.34
N PHE A 61 -20.08 6.02 -0.47
CA PHE A 61 -19.24 6.84 0.40
C PHE A 61 -19.36 8.32 0.05
N ILE A 62 -19.44 9.18 1.06
CA ILE A 62 -19.45 10.63 0.87
C ILE A 62 -18.02 11.19 0.87
N ALA A 63 -17.85 12.40 0.35
CA ALA A 63 -16.53 13.02 0.18
C ALA A 63 -15.71 13.12 1.48
N ASP A 64 -16.36 13.34 2.62
CA ASP A 64 -15.68 13.41 3.92
C ASP A 64 -15.16 12.06 4.39
N GLU A 65 -15.88 10.98 4.11
CA GLU A 65 -15.45 9.61 4.42
C GLU A 65 -14.26 9.21 3.54
N ILE A 66 -14.27 9.55 2.26
CA ILE A 66 -13.16 9.34 1.34
C ILE A 66 -11.92 10.10 1.80
N LYS A 67 -12.05 11.34 2.28
CA LYS A 67 -10.94 12.10 2.88
C LYS A 67 -10.38 11.43 4.13
N ARG A 68 -11.23 10.85 4.97
CA ARG A 68 -10.80 10.10 6.15
C ARG A 68 -10.03 8.83 5.76
N LEU A 69 -10.47 8.13 4.72
CA LEU A 69 -9.75 6.99 4.16
C LEU A 69 -8.36 7.39 3.64
N ASP A 70 -8.25 8.47 2.85
CA ASP A 70 -6.97 8.98 2.38
C ASP A 70 -6.05 9.38 3.55
N ALA A 71 -6.58 10.07 4.56
CA ALA A 71 -5.81 10.45 5.74
C ALA A 71 -5.28 9.23 6.52
N ALA A 72 -6.10 8.17 6.65
CA ALA A 72 -5.69 6.94 7.30
C ALA A 72 -4.68 6.14 6.45
N ALA A 73 -4.77 6.20 5.12
CA ALA A 73 -3.86 5.54 4.20
C ALA A 73 -2.41 6.02 4.32
N LEU A 74 -2.18 7.28 4.75
CA LEU A 74 -0.83 7.83 4.95
C LEU A 74 0.06 6.99 5.86
N THR A 75 -0.51 6.27 6.81
CA THR A 75 0.22 5.48 7.80
C THR A 75 -0.12 3.99 7.73
N ALA A 76 -0.99 3.59 6.82
CA ALA A 76 -1.44 2.22 6.69
C ALA A 76 -0.40 1.33 5.99
N PHE A 77 -0.27 0.10 6.46
CA PHE A 77 0.52 -0.95 5.80
C PHE A 77 -0.31 -1.74 4.81
N GLU A 78 -1.61 -1.84 5.08
CA GLU A 78 -2.59 -2.51 4.26
C GLU A 78 -3.90 -1.71 4.26
N ILE A 79 -4.55 -1.63 3.11
CA ILE A 79 -5.81 -0.88 2.98
C ILE A 79 -6.94 -1.49 3.83
N GLY A 80 -6.91 -2.80 4.08
CA GLY A 80 -7.89 -3.46 4.95
C GLY A 80 -7.99 -2.83 6.34
N PHE A 81 -6.86 -2.37 6.89
CA PHE A 81 -6.83 -1.69 8.18
C PHE A 81 -7.40 -0.27 8.18
N VAL A 82 -7.67 0.29 7.00
CA VAL A 82 -8.26 1.62 6.84
C VAL A 82 -9.78 1.55 6.77
N PHE A 83 -10.33 0.46 6.21
CA PHE A 83 -11.75 0.25 6.01
C PHE A 83 -12.41 -0.38 7.25
N ASN A 84 -12.61 0.43 8.29
CA ASN A 84 -13.20 -0.02 9.55
C ASN A 84 -14.04 1.09 10.21
N LYS A 85 -14.75 0.73 11.27
CA LYS A 85 -15.61 1.65 12.02
C LYS A 85 -14.87 2.81 12.70
N TYR A 86 -13.60 2.64 13.03
CA TYR A 86 -12.80 3.68 13.69
C TYR A 86 -12.40 4.80 12.74
N THR A 87 -12.15 4.45 11.48
CA THR A 87 -11.85 5.41 10.41
C THR A 87 -13.11 6.06 9.87
N LEU A 88 -14.15 5.26 9.59
CA LEU A 88 -15.35 5.68 8.88
C LEU A 88 -16.48 6.16 9.81
N GLY A 89 -16.54 5.60 11.00
CA GLY A 89 -17.64 5.78 11.91
C GLY A 89 -18.79 4.79 11.69
N GLU A 90 -19.51 4.46 12.75
CA GLU A 90 -20.63 3.51 12.69
C GLU A 90 -21.79 4.02 11.83
N GLU A 91 -22.03 5.33 11.82
CA GLU A 91 -23.07 5.96 10.98
C GLU A 91 -22.83 5.70 9.48
N CYS A 92 -21.58 5.75 9.03
CA CYS A 92 -21.22 5.40 7.66
C CYS A 92 -21.55 3.94 7.36
N LEU A 93 -21.16 3.02 8.22
CA LEU A 93 -21.37 1.58 8.01
C LEU A 93 -22.86 1.21 8.03
N GLN A 94 -23.63 1.77 8.95
CA GLN A 94 -25.09 1.60 9.01
C GLN A 94 -25.78 2.16 7.76
N ARG A 95 -25.36 3.32 7.29
CA ARG A 95 -25.89 3.93 6.05
C ARG A 95 -25.58 3.09 4.81
N LEU A 96 -24.43 2.42 4.80
CA LEU A 96 -24.06 1.46 3.75
C LEU A 96 -24.77 0.10 3.89
N GLY A 97 -25.57 -0.10 4.95
CA GLY A 97 -26.41 -1.27 5.15
C GLY A 97 -25.78 -2.38 6.00
N PHE A 98 -24.67 -2.09 6.69
CA PHE A 98 -23.98 -3.07 7.56
C PHE A 98 -24.47 -2.97 9.01
N THR A 99 -24.50 -4.11 9.70
CA THR A 99 -25.00 -4.21 11.07
C THR A 99 -23.87 -4.16 12.11
N PRO A 100 -24.18 -3.81 13.38
CA PRO A 100 -23.20 -3.81 14.46
C PRO A 100 -22.52 -5.17 14.67
N GLU A 101 -23.24 -6.26 14.45
CA GLU A 101 -22.69 -7.63 14.54
C GLU A 101 -21.59 -7.85 13.51
N GLN A 102 -21.76 -7.32 12.28
CA GLN A 102 -20.78 -7.41 11.20
C GLN A 102 -19.53 -6.59 11.52
N TYR A 103 -19.66 -5.27 11.70
CA TYR A 103 -18.51 -4.40 11.84
C TYR A 103 -17.81 -4.45 13.22
N ASN A 104 -18.34 -5.21 14.17
CA ASN A 104 -17.66 -5.54 15.42
C ASN A 104 -16.94 -6.89 15.38
N ASP A 105 -17.17 -7.70 14.36
CA ASP A 105 -16.44 -8.93 14.13
C ASP A 105 -15.04 -8.62 13.58
N PHE A 106 -14.00 -9.16 14.21
CA PHE A 106 -12.61 -8.95 13.80
C PHE A 106 -12.23 -9.68 12.50
N GLU A 107 -12.97 -10.73 12.14
CA GLU A 107 -12.75 -11.49 10.90
C GLU A 107 -13.52 -10.89 9.72
N TRP A 108 -14.44 -9.94 9.97
CA TRP A 108 -15.24 -9.33 8.91
C TRP A 108 -14.46 -8.27 8.13
N SER A 109 -14.45 -8.41 6.81
CA SER A 109 -13.84 -7.47 5.88
C SER A 109 -14.88 -6.57 5.23
N LEU A 110 -14.78 -5.25 5.46
CA LEU A 110 -15.64 -4.28 4.78
C LEU A 110 -15.42 -4.29 3.26
N LEU A 111 -14.19 -4.45 2.80
CA LEU A 111 -13.87 -4.48 1.37
C LEU A 111 -14.54 -5.66 0.66
N GLU A 112 -14.48 -6.84 1.25
CA GLU A 112 -15.18 -8.03 0.72
C GLU A 112 -16.70 -7.86 0.76
N ALA A 113 -17.23 -7.30 1.85
CA ALA A 113 -18.67 -7.00 1.99
C ALA A 113 -19.16 -5.96 0.98
N LEU A 114 -18.29 -5.06 0.51
CA LEU A 114 -18.56 -4.14 -0.59
C LEU A 114 -18.47 -4.80 -1.97
N GLY A 115 -18.07 -6.08 -2.04
CA GLY A 115 -18.02 -6.88 -3.27
C GLY A 115 -16.71 -6.78 -4.03
N TYR A 116 -15.63 -6.33 -3.41
CA TYR A 116 -14.31 -6.39 -4.03
C TYR A 116 -13.71 -7.78 -3.89
N THR A 117 -13.03 -8.27 -4.94
CA THR A 117 -12.28 -9.53 -4.89
C THR A 117 -10.91 -9.34 -4.25
N ASP A 118 -10.29 -10.43 -3.82
CA ASP A 118 -8.94 -10.41 -3.25
C ASP A 118 -7.92 -9.78 -4.20
N GLU A 119 -8.02 -10.09 -5.51
CA GLU A 119 -7.13 -9.52 -6.52
C GLU A 119 -7.32 -8.01 -6.68
N GLN A 120 -8.56 -7.52 -6.57
CA GLN A 120 -8.87 -6.08 -6.63
C GLN A 120 -8.35 -5.36 -5.39
N ILE A 121 -8.51 -5.97 -4.22
CA ILE A 121 -8.01 -5.47 -2.94
C ILE A 121 -6.48 -5.41 -2.98
N GLU A 122 -5.83 -6.46 -3.46
CA GLU A 122 -4.38 -6.54 -3.57
C GLU A 122 -3.81 -5.50 -4.54
N ALA A 123 -4.42 -5.33 -5.71
CA ALA A 123 -4.00 -4.32 -6.68
C ALA A 123 -4.13 -2.89 -6.14
N ALA A 124 -5.22 -2.59 -5.45
CA ALA A 124 -5.41 -1.29 -4.79
C ALA A 124 -4.41 -1.10 -3.63
N ASN A 125 -4.17 -2.17 -2.86
CA ASN A 125 -3.21 -2.15 -1.76
C ASN A 125 -1.79 -1.83 -2.23
N ASP A 126 -1.32 -2.49 -3.29
CA ASP A 126 0.00 -2.25 -3.88
C ASP A 126 0.15 -0.81 -4.38
N TYR A 127 -0.93 -0.20 -4.88
CA TYR A 127 -0.94 1.19 -5.30
C TYR A 127 -0.93 2.17 -4.12
N VAL A 128 -1.83 1.96 -3.15
CA VAL A 128 -2.05 2.89 -2.02
C VAL A 128 -0.96 2.77 -0.98
N CYS A 129 -0.61 1.55 -0.59
CA CYS A 129 0.36 1.27 0.47
C CYS A 129 1.78 1.00 -0.05
N GLY A 130 1.96 0.78 -1.35
CA GLY A 130 3.22 0.37 -1.96
C GLY A 130 3.55 -1.11 -1.66
N THR A 131 4.36 -1.70 -2.52
CA THR A 131 4.78 -3.11 -2.35
C THR A 131 5.86 -3.28 -1.28
N MET A 132 6.55 -2.20 -0.94
CA MET A 132 7.71 -2.17 -0.03
C MET A 132 8.88 -3.07 -0.47
N MET A 133 8.89 -3.48 -1.72
CA MET A 133 9.95 -4.28 -2.34
C MET A 133 10.24 -3.78 -3.76
N LEU A 134 11.40 -4.15 -4.30
CA LEU A 134 11.78 -3.88 -5.70
C LEU A 134 11.62 -5.10 -6.59
N GLU A 135 11.49 -6.27 -5.99
CA GLU A 135 11.21 -7.52 -6.67
C GLU A 135 9.86 -7.44 -7.39
N GLY A 136 9.85 -7.67 -8.70
CA GLY A 136 8.66 -7.49 -9.55
C GLY A 136 8.38 -6.05 -10.01
N ALA A 137 9.24 -5.08 -9.67
CA ALA A 137 9.06 -3.71 -10.14
C ALA A 137 9.12 -3.63 -11.67
N PRO A 138 8.22 -2.86 -12.30
CA PRO A 138 8.25 -2.68 -13.75
C PRO A 138 9.59 -2.08 -14.18
N LEU A 139 10.06 -2.48 -15.35
CA LEU A 139 11.32 -2.00 -15.97
C LEU A 139 12.61 -2.41 -15.23
N LEU A 140 12.54 -2.91 -14.00
CA LEU A 140 13.72 -3.41 -13.27
C LEU A 140 14.10 -4.79 -13.80
N LYS A 141 15.32 -4.90 -14.33
CA LYS A 141 15.84 -6.17 -14.86
C LYS A 141 16.16 -7.15 -13.73
N GLU A 142 15.84 -8.41 -13.94
CA GLU A 142 16.12 -9.47 -12.94
C GLU A 142 17.59 -9.59 -12.57
N GLU A 143 18.48 -9.40 -13.54
CA GLU A 143 19.93 -9.41 -13.34
C GLU A 143 20.44 -8.33 -12.37
N HIS A 144 19.66 -7.26 -12.18
CA HIS A 144 19.97 -6.15 -11.27
C HIS A 144 19.39 -6.32 -9.87
N LEU A 145 18.44 -7.25 -9.66
CA LEU A 145 17.82 -7.49 -8.37
C LEU A 145 18.79 -7.76 -7.23
N PRO A 146 19.91 -8.53 -7.44
CA PRO A 146 20.88 -8.80 -6.37
C PRO A 146 21.49 -7.55 -5.73
N VAL A 147 21.55 -6.42 -6.45
CA VAL A 147 22.06 -5.13 -5.92
C VAL A 147 21.16 -4.59 -4.79
N PHE A 148 19.90 -4.98 -4.80
CA PHE A 148 18.87 -4.51 -3.85
C PHE A 148 18.53 -5.53 -2.78
N ASP A 149 19.13 -6.72 -2.81
CA ASP A 149 18.90 -7.74 -1.80
C ASP A 149 19.33 -7.25 -0.41
N CYS A 150 18.51 -7.53 0.58
CA CYS A 150 18.75 -7.19 1.99
C CYS A 150 18.94 -8.46 2.82
N ALA A 151 19.41 -8.32 4.06
CA ALA A 151 19.52 -9.44 4.99
C ALA A 151 18.18 -10.12 5.30
N ASN A 152 17.07 -9.40 5.12
CA ASN A 152 15.71 -9.89 5.30
C ASN A 152 14.90 -9.69 4.01
N LYS A 153 13.88 -10.52 3.83
CA LYS A 153 12.89 -10.34 2.76
C LYS A 153 12.19 -8.99 2.91
N CYS A 154 11.95 -8.30 1.79
CA CYS A 154 11.30 -7.00 1.75
C CYS A 154 9.82 -7.13 1.36
N GLY A 155 8.97 -6.30 1.96
CA GLY A 155 7.53 -6.33 1.70
C GLY A 155 6.84 -7.62 2.16
N ALA A 156 5.55 -7.72 1.89
CA ALA A 156 4.77 -8.91 2.24
C ALA A 156 5.03 -10.10 1.30
N LYS A 157 5.38 -9.82 0.04
CA LYS A 157 5.51 -10.81 -1.04
C LYS A 157 6.96 -11.13 -1.43
N GLY A 158 7.94 -10.36 -0.95
CA GLY A 158 9.35 -10.52 -1.34
C GLY A 158 9.91 -11.89 -0.96
N GLN A 159 10.63 -12.50 -1.90
CA GLN A 159 11.27 -13.81 -1.74
C GLN A 159 12.78 -13.69 -1.57
N ARG A 160 13.36 -12.62 -2.09
CA ARG A 160 14.80 -12.41 -2.17
C ARG A 160 15.37 -11.88 -0.84
N TYR A 161 16.52 -12.41 -0.45
CA TYR A 161 17.32 -11.95 0.69
C TYR A 161 18.76 -12.48 0.57
N ILE A 162 19.69 -11.85 1.25
CA ILE A 162 21.08 -12.35 1.34
C ILE A 162 21.13 -13.42 2.43
N HIS A 163 21.47 -14.65 2.04
CA HIS A 163 21.57 -15.75 3.00
C HIS A 163 22.67 -15.48 4.03
N ALA A 164 22.50 -15.96 5.28
CA ALA A 164 23.44 -15.73 6.39
C ALA A 164 24.89 -16.12 6.08
N HIS A 165 25.12 -17.09 5.19
CA HIS A 165 26.46 -17.48 4.72
C HIS A 165 27.02 -16.59 3.61
N GLY A 166 26.26 -15.59 3.14
CA GLY A 166 26.69 -14.63 2.11
C GLY A 166 27.10 -13.26 2.69
N HIS A 167 27.14 -13.15 4.00
CA HIS A 167 27.56 -11.93 4.72
C HIS A 167 29.04 -11.97 5.05
#